data_5345dcfee59f6aeed7357aade8d48faa
#
_entry.id   5345dcfee59f6aeed7357aade8d48faa
#
_cell.length_a   1.000
_cell.length_b   1.000
_cell.length_c   1.000
_cell.angle_alpha   90.00
_cell.angle_beta   90.00
_cell.angle_gamma   90.00
#
_symmetry.space_group_name_H-M   'P 1'
#
loop_
_entity.id
_entity.type
_entity.pdbx_description
1 polymer ?
#
loop_
_entity_poly.entity_id
_entity_poly.type
_entity_poly.pdbx_seq_one_letter_code
_entity_poly.pdbx_strand_id
1 'polypeptide(L)'
;MERVPMTGRPAFRSPWPPLLRAGAFGALRGGHPGDPALGLEVPADSPRHLRAALDALEAGRARATLLVPPALAAQVPTELRAATLAGHEIAGFGPPEPGGAGLALLEAVAGQPVTAWALDGGALSGAALRRLRSWGVAPLPAPLDEPQPGAVVRAWPAELGAFLPAARALGYRPGPVRALPDLRAGTPRDLAAALYSAVVEDRYARQEGVIDLSQRADAVMRVAPLDHAPPPLPLPPGTPTAELHLNSARLVGLASRSLLGTYRAYQRSLKDVGAALRDRPELAPAQAVFAVTLFHGPLEKSGFTLLELPPLRARWYGLGFRLVRAAYGTTRTPSDGQAWPKMAWMPRDAFLDRYG
;
A
#
# COMPACT_ATOMS: atom_id res chain seq x y z
N MET A 1 -14.99 -0.08 -15.81
CA MET A 1 -14.32 -1.32 -15.35
C MET A 1 -14.91 -1.66 -13.98
N GLU A 2 -15.80 -2.63 -13.94
CA GLU A 2 -16.57 -3.03 -12.76
C GLU A 2 -15.60 -3.54 -11.69
N ARG A 3 -15.74 -3.04 -10.46
CA ARG A 3 -14.97 -3.55 -9.31
C ARG A 3 -15.32 -5.03 -9.15
N VAL A 4 -14.35 -5.92 -9.30
CA VAL A 4 -14.52 -7.30 -8.84
C VAL A 4 -14.64 -7.21 -7.32
N PRO A 5 -15.82 -7.40 -6.73
CA PRO A 5 -15.95 -7.38 -5.29
C PRO A 5 -15.23 -8.61 -4.76
N MET A 6 -14.15 -8.41 -4.01
CA MET A 6 -13.58 -9.46 -3.17
C MET A 6 -14.65 -9.78 -2.12
N THR A 7 -15.49 -10.77 -2.42
CA THR A 7 -16.59 -11.19 -1.55
C THR A 7 -16.02 -11.69 -0.24
N GLY A 8 -16.01 -10.77 0.73
CA GLY A 8 -15.48 -10.98 2.05
C GLY A 8 -16.32 -11.97 2.84
N ARG A 9 -15.66 -12.90 3.48
CA ARG A 9 -16.09 -13.33 4.82
C ARG A 9 -16.06 -12.09 5.74
N PRO A 10 -16.99 -11.97 6.71
CA PRO A 10 -17.08 -10.80 7.57
C PRO A 10 -15.70 -10.54 8.19
N ALA A 11 -15.15 -9.37 7.91
CA ALA A 11 -13.90 -8.93 8.48
C ALA A 11 -14.07 -8.88 10.01
N PHE A 12 -13.45 -9.79 10.73
CA PHE A 12 -13.28 -9.67 12.17
C PHE A 12 -12.56 -8.34 12.42
N ARG A 13 -13.26 -7.39 13.04
CA ARG A 13 -12.71 -6.10 13.47
C ARG A 13 -11.79 -6.30 14.68
N SER A 14 -10.70 -7.04 14.47
CA SER A 14 -9.63 -7.13 15.45
C SER A 14 -8.83 -5.83 15.42
N PRO A 15 -8.46 -5.23 16.56
CA PRO A 15 -7.60 -4.04 16.60
C PRO A 15 -6.15 -4.32 16.17
N TRP A 16 -5.78 -5.59 16.01
CA TRP A 16 -4.42 -6.03 15.75
C TRP A 16 -3.91 -5.90 14.31
N PRO A 17 -4.72 -6.03 13.25
CA PRO A 17 -4.21 -5.94 11.88
C PRO A 17 -3.41 -4.65 11.57
N PRO A 18 -3.86 -3.46 11.99
CA PRO A 18 -3.08 -2.25 11.78
C PRO A 18 -1.72 -2.27 12.49
N LEU A 19 -1.65 -2.83 13.70
CA LEU A 19 -0.41 -2.95 14.47
C LEU A 19 0.57 -3.93 13.81
N LEU A 20 0.09 -5.08 13.31
CA LEU A 20 0.93 -6.03 12.57
C LEU A 20 1.43 -5.44 11.26
N ARG A 21 0.60 -4.69 10.53
CA ARG A 21 1.03 -3.96 9.33
C ARG A 21 2.14 -2.96 9.63
N ALA A 22 2.07 -2.34 10.79
CA ALA A 22 3.11 -1.42 11.27
C ALA A 22 4.37 -2.13 11.76
N GLY A 23 4.40 -3.48 11.77
CA GLY A 23 5.52 -4.26 12.25
C GLY A 23 5.62 -4.36 13.78
N ALA A 24 4.51 -4.12 14.50
CA ALA A 24 4.47 -4.35 15.93
C ALA A 24 4.77 -5.82 16.28
N PHE A 25 5.28 -6.04 17.49
CA PHE A 25 5.59 -7.37 18.01
C PHE A 25 6.61 -8.17 17.19
N GLY A 26 7.47 -7.49 16.41
CA GLY A 26 8.45 -8.12 15.53
C GLY A 26 7.86 -8.68 14.24
N ALA A 27 6.64 -8.31 13.90
CA ALA A 27 6.06 -8.65 12.61
C ALA A 27 6.91 -8.06 11.48
N LEU A 28 6.95 -8.78 10.35
CA LEU A 28 7.57 -8.26 9.15
C LEU A 28 6.76 -7.05 8.68
N ARG A 29 7.46 -6.02 8.29
CA ARG A 29 6.87 -4.89 7.60
C ARG A 29 7.08 -5.07 6.11
N GLY A 30 6.04 -4.77 5.32
CA GLY A 30 6.07 -4.85 3.87
C GLY A 30 7.22 -4.07 3.25
N GLY A 31 7.44 -4.32 1.98
CA GLY A 31 8.57 -3.84 1.22
C GLY A 31 8.55 -2.33 0.94
N HIS A 32 9.42 -1.94 0.05
CA HIS A 32 9.64 -0.54 -0.32
C HIS A 32 8.43 0.08 -1.02
N PRO A 33 7.86 1.22 -0.54
CA PRO A 33 6.63 1.81 -1.09
C PRO A 33 6.76 2.38 -2.51
N GLY A 34 7.97 2.45 -3.06
CA GLY A 34 8.24 2.82 -4.46
C GLY A 34 8.57 1.63 -5.36
N ASP A 35 8.54 0.39 -4.85
CA ASP A 35 8.73 -0.83 -5.65
C ASP A 35 7.37 -1.45 -5.99
N PRO A 36 7.09 -1.78 -7.26
CA PRO A 36 5.85 -2.42 -7.67
C PRO A 36 5.72 -3.88 -7.18
N ALA A 37 6.69 -4.41 -6.44
CA ALA A 37 6.59 -5.73 -5.84
C ALA A 37 5.39 -5.81 -4.89
N LEU A 38 4.70 -6.93 -4.93
CA LEU A 38 3.53 -7.25 -4.12
C LEU A 38 3.72 -8.62 -3.51
N GLY A 39 3.73 -8.70 -2.18
CA GLY A 39 3.75 -9.98 -1.49
C GLY A 39 2.40 -10.68 -1.63
N LEU A 40 2.41 -11.86 -2.22
CA LEU A 40 1.19 -12.64 -2.43
C LEU A 40 1.14 -13.79 -1.45
N GLU A 41 0.17 -13.75 -0.54
CA GLU A 41 -0.20 -14.86 0.35
C GLU A 41 -1.32 -15.68 -0.27
N VAL A 42 -1.18 -16.99 -0.26
CA VAL A 42 -2.21 -17.92 -0.74
C VAL A 42 -2.51 -18.96 0.34
N PRO A 43 -3.67 -18.92 1.00
CA PRO A 43 -4.05 -19.92 1.99
C PRO A 43 -4.28 -21.28 1.34
N ALA A 44 -3.70 -22.33 1.94
CA ALA A 44 -3.90 -23.72 1.57
C ALA A 44 -4.33 -24.50 2.82
N ASP A 45 -5.63 -24.59 3.06
CA ASP A 45 -6.21 -25.26 4.24
C ASP A 45 -6.59 -26.74 3.98
N SER A 46 -6.46 -27.17 2.73
CA SER A 46 -6.78 -28.53 2.29
C SER A 46 -5.90 -28.95 1.11
N PRO A 47 -5.73 -30.29 0.85
CA PRO A 47 -5.02 -30.78 -0.33
C PRO A 47 -5.60 -30.27 -1.64
N ARG A 48 -6.92 -30.10 -1.71
CA ARG A 48 -7.62 -29.55 -2.87
C ARG A 48 -7.25 -28.09 -3.10
N HIS A 49 -7.25 -27.26 -2.03
CA HIS A 49 -6.89 -25.86 -2.13
C HIS A 49 -5.42 -25.67 -2.51
N LEU A 50 -4.52 -26.51 -1.96
CA LEU A 50 -3.11 -26.47 -2.35
C LEU A 50 -2.92 -26.76 -3.84
N ARG A 51 -3.53 -27.81 -4.38
CA ARG A 51 -3.44 -28.12 -5.81
C ARG A 51 -4.00 -27.02 -6.68
N ALA A 52 -5.20 -26.54 -6.36
CA ALA A 52 -5.83 -25.44 -7.11
C ALA A 52 -4.96 -24.17 -7.09
N ALA A 53 -4.30 -23.87 -5.96
CA ALA A 53 -3.36 -22.76 -5.85
C ALA A 53 -2.14 -22.96 -6.76
N LEU A 54 -1.53 -24.14 -6.72
CA LEU A 54 -0.34 -24.45 -7.52
C LEU A 54 -0.65 -24.39 -9.02
N ASP A 55 -1.76 -25.00 -9.45
CA ASP A 55 -2.21 -24.96 -10.84
C ASP A 55 -2.44 -23.52 -11.34
N ALA A 56 -3.11 -22.69 -10.52
CA ALA A 56 -3.36 -21.28 -10.87
C ALA A 56 -2.09 -20.44 -10.88
N LEU A 57 -1.15 -20.68 -9.96
CA LEU A 57 0.14 -19.98 -9.91
C LEU A 57 1.03 -20.38 -11.09
N GLU A 58 1.05 -21.66 -11.46
CA GLU A 58 1.77 -22.15 -12.63
C GLU A 58 1.21 -21.54 -13.93
N ALA A 59 -0.11 -21.64 -14.14
CA ALA A 59 -0.78 -21.02 -15.27
C ALA A 59 -0.53 -19.52 -15.34
N GLY A 60 -0.56 -18.84 -14.19
CA GLY A 60 -0.23 -17.44 -14.05
C GLY A 60 1.26 -17.11 -14.10
N ARG A 61 2.17 -18.09 -14.19
CA ARG A 61 3.63 -17.90 -14.10
C ARG A 61 4.01 -16.99 -12.91
N ALA A 62 3.42 -17.26 -11.75
CA ALA A 62 3.61 -16.50 -10.53
C ALA A 62 4.16 -17.39 -9.41
N ARG A 63 4.85 -16.76 -8.47
CA ARG A 63 5.25 -17.38 -7.21
C ARG A 63 4.52 -16.70 -6.06
N ALA A 64 4.36 -17.40 -4.95
CA ALA A 64 3.63 -16.88 -3.79
C ALA A 64 4.19 -17.46 -2.49
N THR A 65 3.77 -16.91 -1.37
CA THR A 65 3.89 -17.50 -0.05
C THR A 65 2.64 -18.35 0.20
N LEU A 66 2.81 -19.65 0.26
CA LEU A 66 1.75 -20.59 0.59
C LEU A 66 1.60 -20.65 2.11
N LEU A 67 0.41 -20.33 2.61
CA LEU A 67 0.07 -20.38 4.03
C LEU A 67 -0.45 -21.78 4.36
N VAL A 68 0.36 -22.57 5.06
CA VAL A 68 0.11 -24.00 5.27
C VAL A 68 -0.06 -24.32 6.75
N PRO A 69 -1.23 -24.82 7.18
CA PRO A 69 -1.38 -25.39 8.50
C PRO A 69 -0.48 -26.63 8.67
N PRO A 70 0.18 -26.84 9.83
CA PRO A 70 1.01 -28.03 10.05
C PRO A 70 0.31 -29.36 9.80
N ALA A 71 -0.98 -29.44 10.18
CA ALA A 71 -1.79 -30.64 9.95
C ALA A 71 -1.96 -30.99 8.46
N LEU A 72 -1.97 -30.00 7.57
CA LEU A 72 -2.00 -30.23 6.13
C LEU A 72 -0.64 -30.72 5.61
N ALA A 73 0.45 -30.20 6.15
CA ALA A 73 1.79 -30.56 5.71
C ALA A 73 2.06 -32.09 5.80
N ALA A 74 1.53 -32.73 6.84
CA ALA A 74 1.62 -34.19 6.99
C ALA A 74 0.89 -34.96 5.88
N GLN A 75 -0.12 -34.37 5.25
CA GLN A 75 -0.96 -35.02 4.22
C GLN A 75 -0.40 -34.85 2.81
N VAL A 76 0.39 -33.82 2.57
CA VAL A 76 0.84 -33.42 1.21
C VAL A 76 2.35 -33.10 1.13
N PRO A 77 3.22 -33.99 1.68
CA PRO A 77 4.65 -33.69 1.78
C PRO A 77 5.32 -33.55 0.41
N THR A 78 4.89 -34.33 -0.57
CA THR A 78 5.46 -34.31 -1.93
C THR A 78 5.12 -33.00 -2.65
N GLU A 79 3.87 -32.58 -2.57
CA GLU A 79 3.38 -31.35 -3.19
C GLU A 79 4.05 -30.10 -2.58
N LEU A 80 4.26 -30.07 -1.26
CA LEU A 80 4.94 -28.96 -0.61
C LEU A 80 6.42 -28.88 -0.98
N ARG A 81 7.09 -30.03 -1.09
CA ARG A 81 8.49 -30.07 -1.55
C ARG A 81 8.60 -29.62 -3.01
N ALA A 82 7.69 -30.05 -3.88
CA ALA A 82 7.61 -29.60 -5.27
C ALA A 82 7.35 -28.08 -5.35
N ALA A 83 6.44 -27.55 -4.54
CA ALA A 83 6.16 -26.12 -4.46
C ALA A 83 7.40 -25.31 -4.04
N THR A 84 8.16 -25.78 -3.06
CA THR A 84 9.41 -25.17 -2.64
C THR A 84 10.44 -25.16 -3.78
N LEU A 85 10.61 -26.28 -4.48
CA LEU A 85 11.53 -26.37 -5.63
C LEU A 85 11.10 -25.47 -6.79
N ALA A 86 9.80 -25.25 -6.97
CA ALA A 86 9.25 -24.28 -7.94
C ALA A 86 9.46 -22.81 -7.51
N GLY A 87 10.00 -22.57 -6.30
CA GLY A 87 10.34 -21.26 -5.79
C GLY A 87 9.22 -20.55 -5.03
N HIS A 88 8.18 -21.29 -4.62
CA HIS A 88 7.22 -20.79 -3.66
C HIS A 88 7.83 -20.74 -2.25
N GLU A 89 7.37 -19.82 -1.44
CA GLU A 89 7.68 -19.75 -0.02
C GLU A 89 6.63 -20.53 0.76
N ILE A 90 7.06 -21.32 1.75
CA ILE A 90 6.14 -21.94 2.70
C ILE A 90 6.17 -21.15 4.00
N ALA A 91 5.00 -20.72 4.48
CA ALA A 91 4.81 -20.10 5.78
C ALA A 91 3.78 -20.88 6.60
N GLY A 92 3.99 -20.91 7.90
CA GLY A 92 3.00 -21.53 8.79
C GLY A 92 1.71 -20.71 8.83
N PHE A 93 0.59 -21.39 9.09
CA PHE A 93 -0.74 -20.76 9.12
C PHE A 93 -1.56 -21.24 10.33
N GLY A 94 -2.25 -20.30 10.96
CA GLY A 94 -3.12 -20.56 12.12
C GLY A 94 -2.39 -20.45 13.47
N PRO A 95 -2.99 -20.96 14.57
CA PRO A 95 -2.41 -20.86 15.90
C PRO A 95 -1.13 -21.71 16.00
N PRO A 96 0.01 -21.13 16.42
CA PRO A 96 1.22 -21.90 16.63
C PRO A 96 1.06 -22.78 17.89
N GLU A 97 1.16 -24.09 17.74
CA GLU A 97 1.02 -25.03 18.85
C GLU A 97 2.23 -25.02 19.80
N PRO A 98 2.05 -25.34 21.10
CA PRO A 98 3.16 -25.50 22.03
C PRO A 98 4.21 -26.53 21.56
N GLY A 99 5.48 -26.30 21.91
CA GLY A 99 6.53 -27.28 21.67
C GLY A 99 7.17 -27.23 20.27
N GLY A 100 6.62 -26.49 19.30
CA GLY A 100 7.26 -26.30 17.98
C GLY A 100 7.18 -27.50 17.04
N ALA A 101 6.48 -28.57 17.38
CA ALA A 101 6.36 -29.77 16.53
C ALA A 101 5.80 -29.44 15.14
N GLY A 102 4.81 -28.55 15.07
CA GLY A 102 4.25 -28.11 13.80
C GLY A 102 5.24 -27.34 12.92
N LEU A 103 6.12 -26.52 13.51
CA LEU A 103 7.19 -25.84 12.79
C LEU A 103 8.19 -26.86 12.25
N ALA A 104 8.68 -27.74 13.09
CA ALA A 104 9.63 -28.78 12.70
C ALA A 104 9.09 -29.68 11.56
N LEU A 105 7.80 -30.01 11.61
CA LEU A 105 7.14 -30.76 10.54
C LEU A 105 7.11 -29.97 9.23
N LEU A 106 6.72 -28.69 9.26
CA LEU A 106 6.70 -27.83 8.07
C LEU A 106 8.11 -27.74 7.45
N GLU A 107 9.14 -27.53 8.25
CA GLU A 107 10.54 -27.45 7.80
C GLU A 107 11.04 -28.77 7.18
N ALA A 108 10.74 -29.89 7.84
CA ALA A 108 11.12 -31.22 7.34
C ALA A 108 10.45 -31.53 5.99
N VAL A 109 9.17 -31.18 5.84
CA VAL A 109 8.40 -31.39 4.62
C VAL A 109 8.84 -30.42 3.52
N ALA A 110 8.96 -29.12 3.84
CA ALA A 110 9.38 -28.12 2.86
C ALA A 110 10.84 -28.27 2.43
N GLY A 111 11.68 -28.91 3.26
CA GLY A 111 13.12 -29.03 3.01
C GLY A 111 13.89 -27.71 3.12
N GLN A 112 13.29 -26.71 3.77
CA GLN A 112 13.89 -25.40 4.04
C GLN A 112 13.36 -24.82 5.34
N PRO A 113 14.08 -23.86 5.98
CA PRO A 113 13.60 -23.18 7.17
C PRO A 113 12.28 -22.41 6.90
N VAL A 114 11.36 -22.49 7.84
CA VAL A 114 10.12 -21.71 7.85
C VAL A 114 10.33 -20.49 8.74
N THR A 115 10.58 -19.34 8.14
CA THR A 115 10.95 -18.10 8.84
C THR A 115 9.78 -17.16 9.11
N ALA A 116 8.59 -17.47 8.57
CA ALA A 116 7.42 -16.62 8.67
C ALA A 116 6.15 -17.43 8.99
N TRP A 117 5.20 -16.77 9.67
CA TRP A 117 3.95 -17.37 10.10
C TRP A 117 2.80 -16.39 9.99
N ALA A 118 1.72 -16.80 9.34
CA ALA A 118 0.48 -16.02 9.28
C ALA A 118 -0.44 -16.36 10.45
N LEU A 119 -0.81 -15.35 11.22
CA LEU A 119 -1.78 -15.47 12.30
C LEU A 119 -3.14 -14.97 11.81
N ASP A 120 -4.13 -15.83 11.73
CA ASP A 120 -5.50 -15.42 11.40
C ASP A 120 -6.21 -14.86 12.63
N GLY A 121 -7.26 -14.05 12.42
CA GLY A 121 -7.90 -13.19 13.42
C GLY A 121 -8.10 -13.78 14.83
N GLY A 122 -8.52 -15.04 14.94
CA GLY A 122 -8.67 -15.73 16.22
C GLY A 122 -7.37 -16.32 16.81
N ALA A 123 -6.35 -16.51 15.99
CA ALA A 123 -5.05 -17.06 16.39
C ALA A 123 -4.09 -16.00 16.94
N LEU A 124 -4.38 -14.72 16.73
CA LEU A 124 -3.53 -13.63 17.15
C LEU A 124 -3.69 -13.35 18.65
N SER A 125 -2.71 -13.78 19.42
CA SER A 125 -2.63 -13.56 20.86
C SER A 125 -1.20 -13.25 21.29
N GLY A 126 -1.06 -12.61 22.45
CA GLY A 126 0.27 -12.36 23.02
C GLY A 126 1.06 -13.66 23.28
N ALA A 127 0.37 -14.77 23.57
CA ALA A 127 1.01 -16.08 23.72
C ALA A 127 1.53 -16.62 22.38
N ALA A 128 0.75 -16.51 21.29
CA ALA A 128 1.17 -16.89 19.96
C ALA A 128 2.40 -16.08 19.49
N LEU A 129 2.37 -14.77 19.68
CA LEU A 129 3.50 -13.88 19.31
C LEU A 129 4.78 -14.19 20.09
N ARG A 130 4.68 -14.43 21.41
CA ARG A 130 5.84 -14.84 22.21
C ARG A 130 6.42 -16.19 21.75
N ARG A 131 5.54 -17.12 21.38
CA ARG A 131 5.92 -18.45 20.89
C ARG A 131 6.67 -18.36 19.57
N LEU A 132 6.12 -17.65 18.58
CA LEU A 132 6.81 -17.41 17.30
C LEU A 132 8.18 -16.77 17.51
N ARG A 133 8.26 -15.77 18.40
CA ARG A 133 9.53 -15.13 18.75
C ARG A 133 10.53 -16.12 19.36
N SER A 134 10.08 -17.04 20.24
CA SER A 134 10.97 -18.04 20.83
C SER A 134 11.50 -19.06 19.81
N TRP A 135 10.81 -19.23 18.69
CA TRP A 135 11.24 -20.07 17.56
C TRP A 135 12.06 -19.31 16.52
N GLY A 136 12.25 -18.00 16.65
CA GLY A 136 12.89 -17.18 15.64
C GLY A 136 12.04 -16.95 14.37
N VAL A 137 10.74 -17.23 14.45
CA VAL A 137 9.79 -17.08 13.35
C VAL A 137 9.09 -15.73 13.45
N ALA A 138 9.06 -14.98 12.35
CA ALA A 138 8.41 -13.68 12.31
C ALA A 138 6.92 -13.80 11.95
N PRO A 139 6.03 -13.05 12.61
CA PRO A 139 4.68 -12.89 12.13
C PRO A 139 4.66 -12.19 10.76
N LEU A 140 3.88 -12.71 9.80
CA LEU A 140 3.63 -12.04 8.54
C LEU A 140 2.81 -10.75 8.77
N PRO A 141 2.97 -9.72 7.92
CA PRO A 141 2.12 -8.54 7.97
C PRO A 141 0.67 -8.93 7.73
N ALA A 142 -0.27 -8.23 8.38
CA ALA A 142 -1.66 -8.42 8.01
C ALA A 142 -1.88 -7.94 6.55
N PRO A 143 -2.52 -8.75 5.70
CA PRO A 143 -2.72 -8.41 4.31
C PRO A 143 -3.60 -7.17 4.15
N LEU A 144 -3.42 -6.46 3.04
CA LEU A 144 -4.31 -5.39 2.60
C LEU A 144 -5.38 -5.95 1.66
N ASP A 145 -6.55 -5.32 1.67
CA ASP A 145 -7.64 -5.67 0.75
C ASP A 145 -7.37 -5.18 -0.68
N GLU A 146 -6.61 -4.08 -0.81
CA GLU A 146 -6.23 -3.49 -2.09
C GLU A 146 -4.71 -3.52 -2.30
N PRO A 147 -4.23 -3.82 -3.52
CA PRO A 147 -2.81 -3.81 -3.83
C PRO A 147 -2.16 -2.44 -3.61
N GLN A 148 -1.01 -2.44 -2.95
CA GLN A 148 -0.15 -1.27 -2.79
C GLN A 148 1.31 -1.67 -2.97
N PRO A 149 2.19 -0.79 -3.50
CA PRO A 149 3.61 -1.08 -3.66
C PRO A 149 4.25 -1.52 -2.35
N GLY A 150 4.94 -2.64 -2.38
CA GLY A 150 5.59 -3.24 -1.21
C GLY A 150 4.64 -3.86 -0.18
N ALA A 151 3.34 -3.86 -0.40
CA ALA A 151 2.37 -4.45 0.52
C ALA A 151 2.25 -5.97 0.35
N VAL A 152 1.60 -6.59 1.33
CA VAL A 152 1.17 -7.98 1.28
C VAL A 152 -0.33 -8.01 1.03
N VAL A 153 -0.74 -8.85 0.09
CA VAL A 153 -2.16 -9.14 -0.21
C VAL A 153 -2.40 -10.64 -0.09
N ARG A 154 -3.63 -10.99 0.22
CA ARG A 154 -4.07 -12.39 0.29
C ARG A 154 -5.08 -12.66 -0.79
N ALA A 155 -4.84 -13.69 -1.58
CA ALA A 155 -5.79 -14.19 -2.57
C ALA A 155 -6.07 -15.67 -2.31
N TRP A 156 -7.34 -16.05 -2.37
CA TRP A 156 -7.73 -17.46 -2.27
C TRP A 156 -7.46 -18.18 -3.58
N PRO A 157 -7.25 -19.50 -3.58
CA PRO A 157 -6.96 -20.26 -4.80
C PRO A 157 -7.93 -19.99 -5.95
N ALA A 158 -9.22 -19.87 -5.65
CA ALA A 158 -10.26 -19.58 -6.66
C ALA A 158 -10.17 -18.18 -7.27
N GLU A 159 -9.51 -17.24 -6.61
CA GLU A 159 -9.41 -15.84 -7.04
C GLU A 159 -8.15 -15.57 -7.88
N LEU A 160 -7.13 -16.44 -7.80
CA LEU A 160 -5.83 -16.25 -8.44
C LEU A 160 -5.89 -16.02 -9.94
N GLY A 161 -6.80 -16.76 -10.63
CA GLY A 161 -6.97 -16.65 -12.07
C GLY A 161 -7.38 -15.24 -12.54
N ALA A 162 -8.18 -14.54 -11.75
CA ALA A 162 -8.59 -13.15 -12.01
C ALA A 162 -7.60 -12.14 -11.42
N PHE A 163 -7.08 -12.41 -10.22
CA PHE A 163 -6.21 -11.50 -9.47
C PHE A 163 -4.87 -11.26 -10.19
N LEU A 164 -4.19 -12.33 -10.63
CA LEU A 164 -2.84 -12.22 -11.21
C LEU A 164 -2.79 -11.34 -12.47
N PRO A 165 -3.66 -11.51 -13.47
CA PRO A 165 -3.71 -10.63 -14.63
C PRO A 165 -4.06 -9.19 -14.25
N ALA A 166 -5.03 -8.98 -13.35
CA ALA A 166 -5.47 -7.66 -12.92
C ALA A 166 -4.33 -6.90 -12.20
N ALA A 167 -3.64 -7.55 -11.27
CA ALA A 167 -2.51 -6.95 -10.57
C ALA A 167 -1.38 -6.54 -11.54
N ARG A 168 -1.06 -7.39 -12.53
CA ARG A 168 -0.05 -7.07 -13.54
C ARG A 168 -0.47 -5.94 -14.48
N ALA A 169 -1.74 -5.88 -14.87
CA ALA A 169 -2.27 -4.79 -15.69
C ALA A 169 -2.12 -3.43 -14.97
N LEU A 170 -2.20 -3.44 -13.64
CA LEU A 170 -1.94 -2.27 -12.80
C LEU A 170 -0.44 -2.02 -12.54
N GLY A 171 0.45 -2.81 -13.12
CA GLY A 171 1.90 -2.67 -13.01
C GLY A 171 2.51 -3.32 -11.77
N TYR A 172 1.77 -4.10 -11.00
CA TYR A 172 2.30 -4.84 -9.86
C TYR A 172 3.05 -6.11 -10.29
N ARG A 173 3.99 -6.52 -9.44
CA ARG A 173 4.76 -7.77 -9.58
C ARG A 173 4.48 -8.69 -8.39
N PRO A 174 3.43 -9.53 -8.43
CA PRO A 174 3.15 -10.49 -7.37
C PRO A 174 4.28 -11.51 -7.20
N GLY A 175 4.63 -11.81 -5.97
CA GLY A 175 5.69 -12.77 -5.62
C GLY A 175 5.62 -13.20 -4.16
N PRO A 176 6.52 -14.09 -3.72
CA PRO A 176 6.62 -14.48 -2.32
C PRO A 176 6.89 -13.27 -1.41
N VAL A 177 6.38 -13.29 -0.19
CA VAL A 177 6.57 -12.19 0.77
C VAL A 177 8.05 -11.95 1.05
N ARG A 178 8.86 -13.01 1.18
CA ARG A 178 10.31 -12.89 1.38
C ARG A 178 11.06 -12.23 0.21
N ALA A 179 10.45 -12.18 -0.97
CA ALA A 179 11.04 -11.52 -2.15
C ALA A 179 10.74 -10.02 -2.21
N LEU A 180 9.97 -9.49 -1.27
CA LEU A 180 9.74 -8.05 -1.18
C LEU A 180 11.05 -7.31 -0.88
N PRO A 181 11.43 -6.30 -1.67
CA PRO A 181 12.56 -5.44 -1.37
C PRO A 181 12.36 -4.74 -0.02
N ASP A 182 13.44 -4.65 0.76
CA ASP A 182 13.46 -4.00 2.08
C ASP A 182 12.50 -4.63 3.13
N LEU A 183 12.09 -5.88 2.92
CA LEU A 183 11.34 -6.63 3.92
C LEU A 183 12.19 -6.75 5.20
N ARG A 184 11.65 -6.28 6.32
CA ARG A 184 12.34 -6.29 7.62
C ARG A 184 11.37 -6.32 8.78
N ALA A 185 11.87 -6.64 9.95
CA ALA A 185 11.09 -6.42 11.18
C ALA A 185 10.75 -4.94 11.37
N GLY A 186 9.56 -4.67 11.84
CA GLY A 186 9.10 -3.31 12.13
C GLY A 186 9.88 -2.65 13.27
N THR A 187 10.03 -1.35 13.20
CA THR A 187 10.69 -0.51 14.20
C THR A 187 9.68 0.40 14.92
N PRO A 188 10.01 0.97 16.08
CA PRO A 188 9.14 1.96 16.74
C PRO A 188 8.78 3.16 15.85
N ARG A 189 9.70 3.54 14.94
CA ARG A 189 9.46 4.60 13.95
C ARG A 189 8.37 4.21 12.96
N ASP A 190 8.35 2.97 12.52
CA ASP A 190 7.31 2.44 11.62
C ASP A 190 5.94 2.48 12.27
N LEU A 191 5.88 2.15 13.57
CA LEU A 191 4.65 2.24 14.36
C LEU A 191 4.18 3.68 14.49
N ALA A 192 5.08 4.63 14.76
CA ALA A 192 4.76 6.05 14.83
C ALA A 192 4.26 6.59 13.47
N ALA A 193 4.88 6.19 12.36
CA ALA A 193 4.45 6.55 11.01
C ALA A 193 3.06 5.99 10.68
N ALA A 194 2.78 4.74 11.05
CA ALA A 194 1.47 4.11 10.86
C ALA A 194 0.38 4.79 11.70
N LEU A 195 0.69 5.16 12.94
CA LEU A 195 -0.22 5.90 13.81
C LEU A 195 -0.52 7.29 13.23
N TYR A 196 0.50 7.99 12.74
CA TYR A 196 0.32 9.27 12.08
C TYR A 196 -0.59 9.15 10.84
N SER A 197 -0.34 8.18 9.97
CA SER A 197 -1.19 7.93 8.80
C SER A 197 -2.64 7.65 9.20
N ALA A 198 -2.88 6.77 10.16
CA ALA A 198 -4.22 6.40 10.60
C ALA A 198 -5.00 7.57 11.25
N VAL A 199 -4.32 8.40 12.05
CA VAL A 199 -4.97 9.47 12.82
C VAL A 199 -5.10 10.76 11.99
N VAL A 200 -4.15 11.07 11.12
CA VAL A 200 -4.11 12.33 10.38
C VAL A 200 -4.56 12.12 8.93
N GLU A 201 -3.84 11.29 8.16
CA GLU A 201 -4.09 11.14 6.71
C GLU A 201 -5.40 10.43 6.43
N ASP A 202 -5.67 9.28 7.07
CA ASP A 202 -6.88 8.50 6.81
C ASP A 202 -8.14 9.17 7.38
N ARG A 203 -7.99 9.90 8.49
CA ARG A 203 -9.09 10.69 9.05
C ARG A 203 -9.46 11.84 8.11
N TYR A 204 -8.47 12.59 7.67
CA TYR A 204 -8.67 13.66 6.70
C TYR A 204 -9.29 13.11 5.41
N ALA A 205 -8.75 12.03 4.87
CA ALA A 205 -9.27 11.41 3.65
C ALA A 205 -10.75 11.02 3.76
N ARG A 206 -11.17 10.51 4.92
CA ARG A 206 -12.59 10.19 5.16
C ARG A 206 -13.47 11.42 5.34
N GLN A 207 -12.96 12.46 6.01
CA GLN A 207 -13.73 13.69 6.26
C GLN A 207 -13.97 14.49 4.99
N GLU A 208 -12.96 14.60 4.13
CA GLU A 208 -13.02 15.36 2.88
C GLU A 208 -13.42 14.51 1.66
N GLY A 209 -13.79 13.25 1.86
CA GLY A 209 -14.20 12.37 0.75
C GLY A 209 -13.08 12.14 -0.29
N VAL A 210 -11.82 12.07 0.15
CA VAL A 210 -10.68 11.93 -0.75
C VAL A 210 -10.80 10.67 -1.60
N ILE A 211 -10.79 10.85 -2.90
CA ILE A 211 -10.80 9.78 -3.90
C ILE A 211 -9.37 9.33 -4.15
N ASP A 212 -9.08 8.07 -3.85
CA ASP A 212 -7.76 7.49 -4.14
C ASP A 212 -7.70 7.08 -5.62
N LEU A 213 -6.86 7.75 -6.41
CA LEU A 213 -6.57 7.43 -7.80
C LEU A 213 -5.33 6.56 -7.95
N SER A 214 -4.74 6.12 -6.85
CA SER A 214 -3.48 5.40 -6.83
C SER A 214 -3.64 3.87 -7.00
N GLN A 215 -4.53 3.41 -7.86
CA GLN A 215 -4.72 1.98 -8.15
C GLN A 215 -3.51 1.36 -8.87
N ARG A 216 -2.86 2.10 -9.79
CA ARG A 216 -1.61 1.64 -10.41
C ARG A 216 -0.45 1.67 -9.41
N ALA A 217 0.49 0.75 -9.61
CA ALA A 217 1.68 0.64 -8.76
C ALA A 217 2.53 1.92 -8.68
N ASP A 218 2.51 2.76 -9.72
CA ASP A 218 3.27 4.01 -9.77
C ASP A 218 2.41 5.28 -9.60
N ALA A 219 1.11 5.16 -9.38
CA ALA A 219 0.25 6.32 -9.18
C ALA A 219 0.49 6.95 -7.80
N VAL A 220 0.56 8.28 -7.78
CA VAL A 220 0.95 9.04 -6.57
C VAL A 220 -0.08 10.09 -6.15
N MET A 221 -1.23 10.17 -6.85
CA MET A 221 -2.22 11.21 -6.57
C MET A 221 -3.53 10.69 -5.99
N ARG A 222 -4.10 11.51 -5.14
CA ARG A 222 -5.43 11.45 -4.58
C ARG A 222 -6.12 12.79 -4.83
N VAL A 223 -7.44 12.83 -4.86
CA VAL A 223 -8.20 14.06 -5.11
C VAL A 223 -9.32 14.21 -4.09
N ALA A 224 -9.41 15.36 -3.45
CA ALA A 224 -10.54 15.72 -2.59
C ALA A 224 -11.50 16.64 -3.36
N PRO A 225 -12.77 16.26 -3.53
CA PRO A 225 -13.81 17.20 -4.00
C PRO A 225 -14.15 18.16 -2.85
N LEU A 226 -14.03 19.46 -3.08
CA LEU A 226 -14.44 20.49 -2.14
C LEU A 226 -15.63 21.28 -2.72
N ASP A 227 -16.56 21.65 -1.87
CA ASP A 227 -17.74 22.48 -2.21
C ASP A 227 -17.43 23.98 -2.22
N HIS A 228 -16.18 24.35 -1.97
CA HIS A 228 -15.73 25.73 -1.85
C HIS A 228 -14.36 25.96 -2.47
N ALA A 229 -13.99 27.23 -2.67
CA ALA A 229 -12.65 27.66 -3.07
C ALA A 229 -11.90 28.21 -1.85
N PRO A 230 -10.87 27.53 -1.34
CA PRO A 230 -10.11 28.03 -0.21
C PRO A 230 -9.22 29.22 -0.62
N PRO A 231 -9.10 30.27 0.24
CA PRO A 231 -8.15 31.35 -0.02
C PRO A 231 -6.71 30.79 -0.12
N PRO A 232 -5.86 31.31 -1.00
CA PRO A 232 -6.01 32.54 -1.80
C PRO A 232 -6.50 32.32 -3.25
N LEU A 233 -7.23 31.23 -3.56
CA LEU A 233 -7.74 31.03 -4.90
C LEU A 233 -8.52 32.26 -5.40
N PRO A 234 -8.28 32.73 -6.66
CA PRO A 234 -8.96 33.87 -7.24
C PRO A 234 -10.37 33.50 -7.77
N LEU A 235 -11.15 32.84 -6.92
CA LEU A 235 -12.49 32.34 -7.20
C LEU A 235 -13.44 32.75 -6.07
N PRO A 236 -14.75 32.91 -6.36
CA PRO A 236 -15.74 33.08 -5.30
C PRO A 236 -15.68 31.98 -4.24
N PRO A 237 -15.84 32.29 -2.95
CA PRO A 237 -15.67 31.31 -1.86
C PRO A 237 -16.51 30.03 -1.99
N GLY A 238 -17.74 30.13 -2.54
CA GLY A 238 -18.64 28.98 -2.76
C GLY A 238 -18.40 28.23 -4.07
N THR A 239 -17.29 28.45 -4.77
CA THR A 239 -16.99 27.74 -6.01
C THR A 239 -16.43 26.34 -5.72
N PRO A 240 -17.02 25.25 -6.21
CA PRO A 240 -16.50 23.92 -6.04
C PRO A 240 -15.11 23.76 -6.67
N THR A 241 -14.21 23.05 -5.98
CA THR A 241 -12.82 22.84 -6.42
C THR A 241 -12.37 21.40 -6.18
N ALA A 242 -11.28 21.00 -6.79
CA ALA A 242 -10.63 19.70 -6.57
C ALA A 242 -9.23 19.90 -5.98
N GLU A 243 -9.02 19.44 -4.77
CA GLU A 243 -7.69 19.50 -4.12
C GLU A 243 -6.87 18.25 -4.43
N LEU A 244 -5.67 18.45 -4.97
CA LEU A 244 -4.72 17.38 -5.24
C LEU A 244 -3.90 17.06 -4.00
N HIS A 245 -3.86 15.78 -3.64
CA HIS A 245 -3.04 15.26 -2.57
C HIS A 245 -2.04 14.25 -3.12
N LEU A 246 -0.77 14.39 -2.72
CA LEU A 246 0.27 13.42 -3.03
C LEU A 246 0.26 12.29 -1.99
N ASN A 247 0.34 11.05 -2.44
CA ASN A 247 0.65 9.94 -1.56
C ASN A 247 2.13 10.04 -1.14
N SER A 248 2.38 10.60 0.04
CA SER A 248 3.73 10.95 0.51
C SER A 248 4.66 9.73 0.57
N ALA A 249 4.17 8.59 1.07
CA ALA A 249 4.97 7.37 1.17
C ALA A 249 5.44 6.86 -0.20
N ARG A 250 4.52 6.83 -1.18
CA ARG A 250 4.82 6.39 -2.56
C ARG A 250 5.75 7.37 -3.26
N LEU A 251 5.50 8.67 -3.13
CA LEU A 251 6.34 9.69 -3.75
C LEU A 251 7.78 9.62 -3.23
N VAL A 252 7.95 9.53 -1.91
CA VAL A 252 9.27 9.38 -1.27
C VAL A 252 9.94 8.09 -1.71
N GLY A 253 9.19 6.99 -1.74
CA GLY A 253 9.69 5.70 -2.21
C GLY A 253 10.16 5.74 -3.66
N LEU A 254 9.38 6.30 -4.58
CA LEU A 254 9.78 6.44 -5.98
C LEU A 254 11.00 7.36 -6.14
N ALA A 255 11.02 8.49 -5.42
CA ALA A 255 12.11 9.47 -5.49
C ALA A 255 13.45 8.92 -4.98
N SER A 256 13.43 8.01 -4.01
CA SER A 256 14.64 7.34 -3.52
C SER A 256 15.27 6.39 -4.56
N ARG A 257 14.48 5.90 -5.51
CA ARG A 257 14.94 4.99 -6.57
C ARG A 257 15.31 5.72 -7.86
N SER A 258 14.47 6.64 -8.31
CA SER A 258 14.67 7.34 -9.57
C SER A 258 13.88 8.65 -9.65
N LEU A 259 14.58 9.77 -9.75
CA LEU A 259 13.94 11.07 -9.95
C LEU A 259 13.17 11.14 -11.27
N LEU A 260 13.73 10.58 -12.35
CA LEU A 260 13.06 10.54 -13.66
C LEU A 260 11.81 9.64 -13.62
N GLY A 261 11.91 8.50 -12.93
CA GLY A 261 10.77 7.61 -12.71
C GLY A 261 9.66 8.32 -11.93
N THR A 262 10.02 9.04 -10.88
CA THR A 262 9.08 9.84 -10.07
C THR A 262 8.39 10.91 -10.91
N TYR A 263 9.13 11.64 -11.73
CA TYR A 263 8.55 12.65 -12.62
C TYR A 263 7.57 12.04 -13.62
N ARG A 264 7.91 10.90 -14.23
CA ARG A 264 6.99 10.17 -15.14
C ARG A 264 5.74 9.67 -14.44
N ALA A 265 5.89 9.14 -13.22
CA ALA A 265 4.78 8.69 -12.38
C ALA A 265 3.84 9.85 -12.03
N TYR A 266 4.42 10.98 -11.64
CA TYR A 266 3.71 12.22 -11.38
C TYR A 266 2.91 12.69 -12.61
N GLN A 267 3.53 12.77 -13.81
CA GLN A 267 2.86 13.18 -15.05
C GLN A 267 1.71 12.22 -15.42
N ARG A 268 1.89 10.92 -15.25
CA ARG A 268 0.80 9.95 -15.47
C ARG A 268 -0.34 10.15 -14.47
N SER A 269 -0.02 10.42 -13.21
CA SER A 269 -1.03 10.67 -12.18
C SER A 269 -1.83 11.94 -12.44
N LEU A 270 -1.27 12.97 -13.07
CA LEU A 270 -2.05 14.14 -13.52
C LEU A 270 -3.07 13.75 -14.60
N LYS A 271 -2.71 12.84 -15.51
CA LYS A 271 -3.68 12.31 -16.50
C LYS A 271 -4.79 11.48 -15.85
N ASP A 272 -4.46 10.70 -14.80
CA ASP A 272 -5.49 9.97 -14.03
C ASP A 272 -6.47 10.94 -13.36
N VAL A 273 -5.97 12.08 -12.86
CA VAL A 273 -6.81 13.16 -12.34
C VAL A 273 -7.70 13.75 -13.44
N GLY A 274 -7.15 14.00 -14.64
CA GLY A 274 -7.93 14.49 -15.79
C GLY A 274 -9.07 13.53 -16.16
N ALA A 275 -8.80 12.25 -16.23
CA ALA A 275 -9.82 11.24 -16.45
C ALA A 275 -10.87 11.24 -15.32
N ALA A 276 -10.42 11.32 -14.07
CA ALA A 276 -11.33 11.35 -12.93
C ALA A 276 -12.25 12.60 -12.92
N LEU A 277 -11.73 13.76 -13.30
CA LEU A 277 -12.51 15.00 -13.43
C LEU A 277 -13.59 14.90 -14.53
N ARG A 278 -13.39 14.09 -15.55
CA ARG A 278 -14.40 13.84 -16.60
C ARG A 278 -15.43 12.81 -16.18
N ASP A 279 -14.96 11.72 -15.59
CA ASP A 279 -15.74 10.48 -15.46
C ASP A 279 -16.43 10.33 -14.10
N ARG A 280 -15.99 11.09 -13.07
CA ARG A 280 -16.53 10.97 -11.72
C ARG A 280 -17.51 12.08 -11.39
N PRO A 281 -18.76 11.74 -11.04
CA PRO A 281 -19.77 12.74 -10.73
C PRO A 281 -19.41 13.63 -9.53
N GLU A 282 -18.64 13.11 -8.56
CA GLU A 282 -18.21 13.86 -7.38
C GLU A 282 -17.25 15.00 -7.73
N LEU A 283 -16.50 14.87 -8.82
CA LEU A 283 -15.54 15.86 -9.32
C LEU A 283 -16.09 16.73 -10.45
N ALA A 284 -17.24 16.39 -11.00
CA ALA A 284 -17.85 17.12 -12.12
C ALA A 284 -18.12 18.61 -11.82
N PRO A 285 -18.54 19.02 -10.60
CA PRO A 285 -18.78 20.43 -10.28
C PRO A 285 -17.51 21.27 -10.13
N ALA A 286 -16.33 20.67 -9.95
CA ALA A 286 -15.09 21.39 -9.70
C ALA A 286 -14.75 22.33 -10.86
N GLN A 287 -14.52 23.61 -10.56
CA GLN A 287 -14.14 24.63 -11.55
C GLN A 287 -12.63 24.89 -11.59
N ALA A 288 -11.89 24.42 -10.60
CA ALA A 288 -10.44 24.50 -10.56
C ALA A 288 -9.85 23.31 -9.85
N VAL A 289 -8.58 23.05 -10.17
CA VAL A 289 -7.72 22.05 -9.52
C VAL A 289 -6.62 22.79 -8.79
N PHE A 290 -6.36 22.45 -7.53
CA PHE A 290 -5.28 23.07 -6.78
C PHE A 290 -4.57 22.07 -5.86
N ALA A 291 -3.38 22.45 -5.40
CA ALA A 291 -2.62 21.71 -4.39
C ALA A 291 -1.87 22.67 -3.47
N VAL A 292 -1.77 22.36 -2.19
CA VAL A 292 -0.85 23.02 -1.28
C VAL A 292 0.40 22.15 -1.14
N THR A 293 1.57 22.66 -1.51
CA THR A 293 2.78 21.85 -1.61
C THR A 293 4.07 22.61 -1.37
N LEU A 294 5.10 21.88 -0.91
CA LEU A 294 6.49 22.33 -0.94
C LEU A 294 7.16 22.09 -2.31
N PHE A 295 6.58 21.19 -3.13
CA PHE A 295 7.10 20.81 -4.45
C PHE A 295 6.45 21.64 -5.56
N HIS A 296 6.40 22.95 -5.39
CA HIS A 296 5.73 23.84 -6.33
C HIS A 296 6.44 23.95 -7.69
N GLY A 297 7.76 23.82 -7.78
CA GLY A 297 8.49 23.92 -9.04
C GLY A 297 8.05 22.92 -10.14
N PRO A 298 7.85 21.63 -9.85
CA PRO A 298 7.27 20.70 -10.80
C PRO A 298 5.85 21.06 -11.25
N LEU A 299 5.00 21.60 -10.34
CA LEU A 299 3.65 22.05 -10.69
C LEU A 299 3.67 23.29 -11.61
N GLU A 300 4.53 24.26 -11.33
CA GLU A 300 4.72 25.44 -12.16
C GLU A 300 5.13 25.05 -13.59
N LYS A 301 6.13 24.15 -13.73
CA LYS A 301 6.52 23.58 -15.04
C LYS A 301 5.38 22.80 -15.71
N SER A 302 4.45 22.29 -14.93
CA SER A 302 3.23 21.62 -15.39
C SER A 302 2.10 22.60 -15.72
N GLY A 303 2.35 23.92 -15.72
CA GLY A 303 1.41 24.97 -16.12
C GLY A 303 0.51 25.48 -15.00
N PHE A 304 0.74 25.09 -13.75
CA PHE A 304 0.01 25.66 -12.61
C PHE A 304 0.50 27.07 -12.28
N THR A 305 -0.43 27.92 -11.90
CA THR A 305 -0.13 29.24 -11.33
C THR A 305 0.13 29.11 -9.84
N LEU A 306 1.22 29.72 -9.36
CA LEU A 306 1.59 29.70 -7.95
C LEU A 306 1.01 30.91 -7.20
N LEU A 307 0.46 30.66 -6.03
CA LEU A 307 -0.08 31.67 -5.12
C LEU A 307 0.60 31.56 -3.76
N GLU A 308 0.92 32.70 -3.16
CA GLU A 308 1.44 32.74 -1.78
C GLU A 308 0.32 32.47 -0.80
N LEU A 309 0.58 31.62 0.19
CA LEU A 309 -0.38 31.33 1.25
C LEU A 309 -0.37 32.45 2.31
N PRO A 310 -1.53 32.75 2.93
CA PRO A 310 -1.57 33.59 4.11
C PRO A 310 -0.59 33.07 5.20
N PRO A 311 0.14 33.97 5.91
CA PRO A 311 1.25 33.57 6.79
C PRO A 311 0.89 32.53 7.84
N LEU A 312 -0.30 32.60 8.44
CA LEU A 312 -0.76 31.62 9.42
C LEU A 312 -0.98 30.25 8.80
N ARG A 313 -1.61 30.18 7.61
CA ARG A 313 -1.79 28.92 6.88
C ARG A 313 -0.47 28.32 6.43
N ALA A 314 0.44 29.13 5.91
CA ALA A 314 1.77 28.67 5.53
C ALA A 314 2.53 28.01 6.70
N ARG A 315 2.41 28.59 7.92
CA ARG A 315 2.99 27.99 9.13
C ARG A 315 2.36 26.65 9.50
N TRP A 316 1.03 26.54 9.44
CA TRP A 316 0.31 25.29 9.72
C TRP A 316 0.68 24.17 8.75
N TYR A 317 0.64 24.44 7.45
CA TYR A 317 1.08 23.48 6.45
C TYR A 317 2.56 23.14 6.59
N GLY A 318 3.41 24.13 6.89
CA GLY A 318 4.84 23.93 7.16
C GLY A 318 5.10 22.96 8.32
N LEU A 319 4.31 23.05 9.41
CA LEU A 319 4.37 22.10 10.52
C LEU A 319 3.95 20.69 10.07
N GLY A 320 2.83 20.57 9.35
CA GLY A 320 2.37 19.31 8.80
C GLY A 320 3.43 18.63 7.92
N PHE A 321 4.07 19.38 7.02
CA PHE A 321 5.15 18.85 6.18
C PHE A 321 6.40 18.44 6.97
N ARG A 322 6.73 19.12 8.10
CA ARG A 322 7.81 18.68 9.00
C ARG A 322 7.48 17.33 9.65
N LEU A 323 6.24 17.14 10.09
CA LEU A 323 5.77 15.86 10.65
C LEU A 323 5.82 14.73 9.60
N VAL A 324 5.37 14.98 8.38
CA VAL A 324 5.48 14.01 7.26
C VAL A 324 6.94 13.63 7.02
N ARG A 325 7.86 14.61 6.97
CA ARG A 325 9.29 14.33 6.82
C ARG A 325 9.86 13.51 7.97
N ALA A 326 9.49 13.84 9.21
CA ALA A 326 9.93 13.08 10.38
C ALA A 326 9.42 11.64 10.33
N ALA A 327 8.16 11.43 9.93
CA ALA A 327 7.55 10.11 9.83
C ALA A 327 8.18 9.25 8.70
N TYR A 328 8.33 9.81 7.50
CA TYR A 328 8.79 9.06 6.31
C TYR A 328 10.30 9.15 6.05
N GLY A 329 11.03 9.95 6.80
CA GLY A 329 12.50 9.90 6.82
C GLY A 329 13.21 10.46 5.60
N THR A 330 12.69 11.51 5.00
CA THR A 330 13.39 12.19 3.90
C THR A 330 14.60 12.94 4.41
N THR A 331 15.80 12.53 3.97
CA THR A 331 17.08 13.16 4.34
C THR A 331 17.43 14.37 3.46
N ARG A 332 16.75 14.57 2.32
CA ARG A 332 16.98 15.72 1.45
C ARG A 332 16.20 16.93 1.95
N THR A 333 16.93 17.91 2.45
CA THR A 333 16.40 19.25 2.71
C THR A 333 16.08 19.90 1.36
N PRO A 334 14.90 20.55 1.19
CA PRO A 334 14.68 21.38 0.03
C PRO A 334 15.77 22.48 -0.03
N SER A 335 16.22 22.84 -1.24
CA SER A 335 17.04 24.02 -1.43
C SER A 335 16.33 25.25 -0.80
N ASP A 336 17.07 26.22 -0.29
CA ASP A 336 16.59 27.35 0.51
C ASP A 336 15.38 28.12 -0.09
N GLY A 337 15.17 28.07 -1.41
CA GLY A 337 13.99 28.65 -2.08
C GLY A 337 12.68 27.84 -1.95
N GLN A 338 12.70 26.64 -1.37
CA GLN A 338 11.51 25.76 -1.22
C GLN A 338 11.05 25.62 0.24
N ALA A 339 11.46 26.54 1.12
CA ALA A 339 11.21 26.43 2.56
C ALA A 339 9.74 26.62 2.94
N TRP A 340 8.94 27.31 2.13
CA TRP A 340 7.54 27.64 2.41
C TRP A 340 6.57 26.99 1.45
N PRO A 341 5.45 26.41 1.95
CA PRO A 341 4.42 25.86 1.10
C PRO A 341 3.71 26.98 0.32
N LYS A 342 3.43 26.69 -0.95
CA LYS A 342 2.64 27.53 -1.84
C LYS A 342 1.39 26.77 -2.30
N MET A 343 0.38 27.53 -2.73
CA MET A 343 -0.77 26.96 -3.44
C MET A 343 -0.49 27.04 -4.94
N ALA A 344 -0.55 25.88 -5.58
CA ALA A 344 -0.52 25.78 -7.05
C ALA A 344 -1.93 25.51 -7.54
N TRP A 345 -2.43 26.23 -8.54
CA TRP A 345 -3.78 26.06 -9.05
C TRP A 345 -3.86 26.20 -10.57
N MET A 346 -4.93 25.64 -11.15
CA MET A 346 -5.24 25.71 -12.57
C MET A 346 -6.75 25.65 -12.76
N PRO A 347 -7.35 26.48 -13.66
CA PRO A 347 -8.74 26.32 -14.05
C PRO A 347 -9.00 24.91 -14.60
N ARG A 348 -10.20 24.37 -14.35
CA ARG A 348 -10.59 23.01 -14.77
C ARG A 348 -10.41 22.79 -16.26
N ASP A 349 -10.86 23.72 -17.08
CA ASP A 349 -10.79 23.58 -18.54
C ASP A 349 -9.35 23.53 -19.02
N ALA A 350 -8.49 24.42 -18.54
CA ALA A 350 -7.06 24.39 -18.83
C ALA A 350 -6.36 23.10 -18.36
N PHE A 351 -6.84 22.54 -17.23
CA PHE A 351 -6.35 21.25 -16.74
C PHE A 351 -6.77 20.11 -17.65
N LEU A 352 -8.04 20.09 -18.07
CA LEU A 352 -8.58 19.06 -18.98
C LEU A 352 -7.95 19.14 -20.38
N ASP A 353 -7.71 20.34 -20.92
CA ASP A 353 -7.02 20.52 -22.20
C ASP A 353 -5.62 19.93 -22.18
N ARG A 354 -4.97 19.94 -21.02
CA ARG A 354 -3.58 19.48 -20.90
C ARG A 354 -3.45 18.01 -20.47
N TYR A 355 -4.34 17.52 -19.63
CA TYR A 355 -4.24 16.22 -18.98
C TYR A 355 -5.48 15.34 -19.18
N GLY A 356 -6.52 15.89 -19.75
CA GLY A 356 -7.77 15.22 -19.98
C GLY A 356 -7.80 14.26 -21.18
#